data_cfdfde6b7bdc9b32d66f1fde35536bdb
#
_entry.id   cfdfde6b7bdc9b32d66f1fde35536bdb
#
_cell.length_a   1.000
_cell.length_b   1.000
_cell.length_c   1.000
_cell.angle_alpha   90.00
_cell.angle_beta   90.00
_cell.angle_gamma   90.00
#
_symmetry.space_group_name_H-M   'P 1'
#
loop_
_entity.id
_entity.type
_entity.pdbx_description
1 polymer ?
#
loop_
_entity_poly.entity_id
_entity_poly.type
_entity_poly.pdbx_seq_one_letter_code
_entity_poly.pdbx_strand_id
1 'polypeptide(L)'
;MLKDLTSRAKKQTLKADFEAYLDGFSPNVQEILEKFKFRNQIDTMIDADILGAVIEKFVSPTINLSPKPVYTDDTMTTIKLPALDNHGMGTIFEELIRKFNEENNEEAGEHWTPRDVVELMADLIIVPVADQIMDATYSCYDGACGTGGMLTVAQDRLLNIAKRRGKNVSIHLFGQEVQPETYAICKADMLLKGDGDQADHIAYGSTLSADGNATRQFDFMLANPPYGKSWKTDAEKMGGKKDILDSRFNAYLEDGTQLSMIPRTSDGQLLFLLNNVSKMKKDTPLGSRIAEVHNGSSIFTGDAGSGESNARRYLIENDLVEAIIALPENMFYNTGIGTFIWILSNKKEERRKGKIQLIDATAMKSPLRKNMGKKNCEFTPDIRKEIMRIFLDMEESEVSKI
;
A
#
# COMPACT_ATOMS: atom_id res chain seq x y z
N MET A 1 -26.21 16.93 -17.03
CA MET A 1 -25.05 16.94 -17.94
C MET A 1 -24.81 15.56 -18.56
N LEU A 2 -24.39 14.53 -17.83
CA LEU A 2 -24.12 13.20 -18.44
C LEU A 2 -25.37 12.59 -19.12
N LYS A 3 -26.57 12.75 -18.52
CA LYS A 3 -27.85 12.36 -19.14
C LYS A 3 -28.17 13.11 -20.41
N ASP A 4 -27.70 14.34 -20.54
CA ASP A 4 -27.94 15.14 -21.75
C ASP A 4 -27.06 14.66 -22.93
N LEU A 5 -25.90 14.05 -22.61
CA LEU A 5 -25.03 13.45 -23.62
C LEU A 5 -25.65 12.20 -24.27
N THR A 6 -26.43 11.41 -23.53
CA THR A 6 -27.11 10.22 -24.09
C THR A 6 -28.14 10.61 -25.15
N SER A 7 -28.81 11.74 -25.00
CA SER A 7 -29.71 12.27 -26.03
C SER A 7 -28.98 12.76 -27.31
N ARG A 8 -27.67 12.96 -27.20
CA ARG A 8 -26.78 13.42 -28.29
C ARG A 8 -25.94 12.29 -28.90
N ALA A 9 -26.07 11.05 -28.38
CA ALA A 9 -25.28 9.90 -28.83
C ALA A 9 -25.36 9.60 -30.35
N LYS A 10 -26.43 10.04 -30.99
CA LYS A 10 -26.60 9.91 -32.46
C LYS A 10 -26.04 11.10 -33.27
N LYS A 11 -25.44 12.09 -32.58
CA LYS A 11 -24.87 13.28 -33.24
C LYS A 11 -23.35 13.14 -33.32
N GLN A 12 -22.77 13.70 -34.40
CA GLN A 12 -21.30 13.72 -34.63
C GLN A 12 -20.52 14.50 -33.52
N THR A 13 -21.20 15.14 -32.57
CA THR A 13 -20.60 15.93 -31.51
C THR A 13 -20.37 15.16 -30.21
N LEU A 14 -20.78 13.89 -30.09
CA LEU A 14 -20.71 13.14 -28.81
C LEU A 14 -19.31 13.12 -28.22
N LYS A 15 -18.27 12.89 -29.05
CA LYS A 15 -16.87 12.90 -28.59
C LYS A 15 -16.50 14.24 -27.96
N ALA A 16 -16.68 15.34 -28.72
CA ALA A 16 -16.32 16.67 -28.27
C ALA A 16 -17.11 17.10 -27.00
N ASP A 17 -18.40 16.77 -26.96
CA ASP A 17 -19.26 17.05 -25.81
C ASP A 17 -18.82 16.26 -24.56
N PHE A 18 -18.36 15.01 -24.72
CA PHE A 18 -17.86 14.19 -23.62
C PHE A 18 -16.48 14.64 -23.13
N GLU A 19 -15.58 15.00 -24.04
CA GLU A 19 -14.28 15.59 -23.69
C GLU A 19 -14.46 16.91 -22.92
N ALA A 20 -15.34 17.79 -23.38
CA ALA A 20 -15.67 19.04 -22.68
C ALA A 20 -16.29 18.78 -21.28
N TYR A 21 -17.06 17.70 -21.12
CA TYR A 21 -17.56 17.29 -19.81
C TYR A 21 -16.41 16.89 -18.88
N LEU A 22 -15.42 16.13 -19.38
CA LEU A 22 -14.25 15.71 -18.61
C LEU A 22 -13.36 16.88 -18.25
N ASP A 23 -13.23 17.91 -19.10
CA ASP A 23 -12.44 19.12 -18.82
C ASP A 23 -12.99 19.94 -17.64
N GLY A 24 -14.24 19.72 -17.27
CA GLY A 24 -14.88 20.37 -16.11
C GLY A 24 -14.52 19.80 -14.75
N PHE A 25 -13.74 18.70 -14.68
CA PHE A 25 -13.34 18.12 -13.41
C PHE A 25 -12.15 18.87 -12.77
N SER A 26 -11.94 18.61 -11.47
CA SER A 26 -10.83 19.18 -10.70
C SER A 26 -9.46 18.75 -11.22
N PRO A 27 -8.37 19.50 -10.91
CA PRO A 27 -7.01 19.14 -11.32
C PRO A 27 -6.62 17.72 -10.92
N ASN A 28 -7.01 17.25 -9.72
CA ASN A 28 -6.74 15.89 -9.28
C ASN A 28 -7.37 14.85 -10.19
N VAL A 29 -8.64 15.06 -10.59
CA VAL A 29 -9.32 14.14 -11.53
C VAL A 29 -8.70 14.22 -12.93
N GLN A 30 -8.31 15.41 -13.39
CA GLN A 30 -7.61 15.58 -14.68
C GLN A 30 -6.29 14.80 -14.69
N GLU A 31 -5.51 14.87 -13.63
CA GLU A 31 -4.26 14.09 -13.50
C GLU A 31 -4.53 12.58 -13.56
N ILE A 32 -5.56 12.09 -12.87
CA ILE A 32 -5.97 10.68 -12.91
C ILE A 32 -6.31 10.27 -14.35
N LEU A 33 -7.13 11.06 -15.05
CA LEU A 33 -7.52 10.79 -16.43
C LEU A 33 -6.31 10.78 -17.38
N GLU A 34 -5.34 11.66 -17.17
CA GLU A 34 -4.09 11.70 -17.93
C GLU A 34 -3.24 10.45 -17.70
N LYS A 35 -3.03 10.05 -16.43
CA LYS A 35 -2.23 8.85 -16.08
C LYS A 35 -2.85 7.57 -16.63
N PHE A 36 -4.18 7.48 -16.65
CA PHE A 36 -4.91 6.39 -17.31
C PHE A 36 -4.89 6.47 -18.84
N LYS A 37 -4.38 7.55 -19.42
CA LYS A 37 -4.52 7.82 -20.86
C LYS A 37 -5.98 7.68 -21.33
N PHE A 38 -6.91 8.14 -20.49
CA PHE A 38 -8.35 7.89 -20.68
C PHE A 38 -8.87 8.47 -21.97
N ARG A 39 -8.31 9.60 -22.44
CA ARG A 39 -8.71 10.22 -23.72
C ARG A 39 -8.44 9.30 -24.91
N ASN A 40 -7.36 8.49 -24.87
CA ASN A 40 -7.10 7.52 -25.94
C ASN A 40 -8.18 6.42 -25.96
N GLN A 41 -8.77 6.09 -24.82
CA GLN A 41 -9.87 5.11 -24.76
C GLN A 41 -11.17 5.68 -25.33
N ILE A 42 -11.36 7.00 -25.29
CA ILE A 42 -12.52 7.64 -25.93
C ILE A 42 -12.48 7.42 -27.42
N ASP A 43 -11.32 7.58 -28.06
CA ASP A 43 -11.15 7.31 -29.48
C ASP A 43 -11.47 5.85 -29.82
N THR A 44 -10.94 4.92 -29.04
CA THR A 44 -11.24 3.49 -29.20
C THR A 44 -12.74 3.18 -29.06
N MET A 45 -13.43 3.83 -28.11
CA MET A 45 -14.88 3.65 -27.91
C MET A 45 -15.71 4.29 -29.03
N ILE A 46 -15.22 5.38 -29.61
CA ILE A 46 -15.87 6.03 -30.77
C ILE A 46 -15.70 5.14 -32.03
N ASP A 47 -14.47 4.65 -32.27
CA ASP A 47 -14.19 3.78 -33.42
C ASP A 47 -15.00 2.47 -33.38
N ALA A 48 -15.25 1.97 -32.17
CA ALA A 48 -16.09 0.80 -31.93
C ALA A 48 -17.60 1.10 -31.84
N ASP A 49 -18.03 2.35 -31.96
CA ASP A 49 -19.42 2.83 -31.82
C ASP A 49 -20.08 2.44 -30.50
N ILE A 50 -19.31 2.41 -29.39
CA ILE A 50 -19.81 1.97 -28.08
C ILE A 50 -19.88 3.08 -27.03
N LEU A 51 -19.28 4.27 -27.25
CA LEU A 51 -19.23 5.34 -26.24
C LEU A 51 -20.61 5.72 -25.72
N GLY A 52 -21.60 5.88 -26.63
CA GLY A 52 -22.98 6.20 -26.24
C GLY A 52 -23.60 5.14 -25.34
N ALA A 53 -23.43 3.86 -25.70
CA ALA A 53 -23.95 2.74 -24.92
C ALA A 53 -23.28 2.62 -23.55
N VAL A 54 -21.98 2.92 -23.43
CA VAL A 54 -21.25 2.97 -22.15
C VAL A 54 -21.83 4.08 -21.26
N ILE A 55 -21.99 5.31 -21.78
CA ILE A 55 -22.58 6.42 -21.03
C ILE A 55 -24.00 6.07 -20.57
N GLU A 56 -24.84 5.46 -21.44
CA GLU A 56 -26.18 5.03 -21.07
C GLU A 56 -26.21 4.05 -19.90
N LYS A 57 -25.22 3.13 -19.81
CA LYS A 57 -25.09 2.22 -18.66
C LYS A 57 -24.84 2.96 -17.35
N PHE A 58 -23.94 3.95 -17.33
CA PHE A 58 -23.64 4.74 -16.14
C PHE A 58 -24.79 5.63 -15.67
N VAL A 59 -25.65 6.09 -16.59
CA VAL A 59 -26.82 6.92 -16.26
C VAL A 59 -28.12 6.12 -16.16
N SER A 60 -28.03 4.80 -16.19
CA SER A 60 -29.19 3.90 -16.08
C SER A 60 -30.04 4.24 -14.84
N PRO A 61 -31.38 4.24 -14.96
CA PRO A 61 -32.30 4.49 -13.85
C PRO A 61 -32.28 3.34 -12.79
N THR A 62 -31.53 2.27 -13.05
CA THR A 62 -31.33 1.14 -12.11
C THR A 62 -30.05 1.27 -11.29
N ILE A 63 -29.20 2.27 -11.59
CA ILE A 63 -27.92 2.50 -10.92
C ILE A 63 -27.95 3.88 -10.26
N ASN A 64 -27.56 3.95 -8.99
CA ASN A 64 -27.36 5.22 -8.30
C ASN A 64 -25.92 5.31 -7.78
N LEU A 65 -25.09 6.12 -8.41
CA LEU A 65 -23.72 6.43 -7.99
C LEU A 65 -23.65 7.78 -7.25
N SER A 66 -24.78 8.29 -6.77
CA SER A 66 -24.86 9.59 -6.09
C SER A 66 -24.90 9.41 -4.57
N PRO A 67 -24.32 10.35 -3.80
CA PRO A 67 -24.46 10.38 -2.35
C PRO A 67 -25.87 10.74 -1.86
N LYS A 68 -26.82 10.92 -2.80
CA LYS A 68 -28.24 11.18 -2.49
C LYS A 68 -29.08 10.00 -2.94
N PRO A 69 -30.04 9.55 -2.11
CA PRO A 69 -30.97 8.49 -2.51
C PRO A 69 -31.89 8.97 -3.64
N VAL A 70 -32.37 8.03 -4.44
CA VAL A 70 -33.42 8.25 -5.43
C VAL A 70 -34.73 7.74 -4.83
N TYR A 71 -35.77 8.57 -4.86
CA TYR A 71 -37.08 8.24 -4.34
C TYR A 71 -38.06 7.81 -5.44
N THR A 72 -39.08 7.07 -5.08
CA THR A 72 -40.13 6.63 -6.02
C THR A 72 -41.13 7.73 -6.33
N ASP A 73 -41.29 8.70 -5.42
CA ASP A 73 -42.25 9.77 -5.47
C ASP A 73 -41.68 11.10 -4.98
N ASP A 74 -42.39 12.18 -5.29
CA ASP A 74 -41.99 13.55 -4.90
C ASP A 74 -42.13 13.81 -3.40
N THR A 75 -42.80 12.92 -2.65
CA THR A 75 -42.97 13.03 -1.19
C THR A 75 -41.73 12.54 -0.42
N MET A 76 -40.76 11.96 -1.11
CA MET A 76 -39.50 11.43 -0.55
C MET A 76 -39.72 10.41 0.59
N THR A 77 -40.79 9.66 0.54
CA THR A 77 -41.16 8.68 1.59
C THR A 77 -40.59 7.30 1.32
N THR A 78 -40.50 6.90 0.05
CA THR A 78 -40.03 5.57 -0.33
C THR A 78 -38.78 5.63 -1.19
N ILE A 79 -37.68 5.09 -0.68
CA ILE A 79 -36.40 5.03 -1.39
C ILE A 79 -36.49 3.98 -2.50
N LYS A 80 -36.27 4.39 -3.75
CA LYS A 80 -36.15 3.52 -4.93
C LYS A 80 -34.75 2.95 -5.05
N LEU A 81 -33.72 3.80 -4.92
CA LEU A 81 -32.33 3.41 -4.93
C LEU A 81 -31.63 4.08 -3.74
N PRO A 82 -30.88 3.33 -2.93
CA PRO A 82 -30.14 3.93 -1.81
C PRO A 82 -29.09 4.91 -2.29
N ALA A 83 -28.69 5.81 -1.40
CA ALA A 83 -27.50 6.63 -1.59
C ALA A 83 -26.26 5.75 -1.61
N LEU A 84 -25.27 6.15 -2.37
CA LEU A 84 -23.93 5.57 -2.33
C LEU A 84 -22.98 6.60 -1.75
N ASP A 85 -22.53 6.37 -0.52
CA ASP A 85 -21.53 7.22 0.13
C ASP A 85 -20.12 6.98 -0.41
N ASN A 86 -19.17 7.78 0.01
CA ASN A 86 -17.78 7.67 -0.44
C ASN A 86 -17.16 6.31 -0.10
N HIS A 87 -17.48 5.76 1.07
CA HIS A 87 -16.99 4.43 1.48
C HIS A 87 -17.55 3.33 0.56
N GLY A 88 -18.85 3.36 0.29
CA GLY A 88 -19.49 2.41 -0.63
C GLY A 88 -18.95 2.55 -2.07
N MET A 89 -18.69 3.79 -2.54
CA MET A 89 -18.07 4.02 -3.85
C MET A 89 -16.65 3.43 -3.89
N GLY A 90 -15.83 3.64 -2.86
CA GLY A 90 -14.51 3.04 -2.75
C GLY A 90 -14.57 1.50 -2.77
N THR A 91 -15.53 0.89 -2.07
CA THR A 91 -15.74 -0.56 -2.07
C THR A 91 -16.09 -1.08 -3.48
N ILE A 92 -16.96 -0.39 -4.21
CA ILE A 92 -17.29 -0.75 -5.60
C ILE A 92 -16.05 -0.63 -6.49
N PHE A 93 -15.28 0.44 -6.34
CA PHE A 93 -14.07 0.66 -7.11
C PHE A 93 -13.04 -0.44 -6.86
N GLU A 94 -12.76 -0.78 -5.60
CA GLU A 94 -11.89 -1.90 -5.23
C GLU A 94 -12.34 -3.22 -5.87
N GLU A 95 -13.65 -3.52 -5.81
CA GLU A 95 -14.19 -4.74 -6.38
C GLU A 95 -14.08 -4.80 -7.91
N LEU A 96 -14.26 -3.65 -8.58
CA LEU A 96 -14.06 -3.56 -10.03
C LEU A 96 -12.59 -3.79 -10.42
N ILE A 97 -11.65 -3.17 -9.68
CA ILE A 97 -10.22 -3.38 -9.89
C ILE A 97 -9.84 -4.83 -9.62
N ARG A 98 -10.36 -5.42 -8.53
CA ARG A 98 -10.14 -6.83 -8.22
C ARG A 98 -10.59 -7.74 -9.34
N LYS A 99 -11.81 -7.56 -9.86
CA LYS A 99 -12.33 -8.35 -10.98
C LYS A 99 -11.53 -8.15 -12.26
N PHE A 100 -11.21 -6.90 -12.60
CA PHE A 100 -10.37 -6.60 -13.75
C PHE A 100 -9.03 -7.33 -13.68
N ASN A 101 -8.43 -7.36 -12.51
CA ASN A 101 -7.16 -8.03 -12.26
C ASN A 101 -7.28 -9.57 -12.34
N GLU A 102 -8.39 -10.15 -11.82
CA GLU A 102 -8.65 -11.59 -11.94
C GLU A 102 -8.86 -12.03 -13.40
N GLU A 103 -9.48 -11.20 -14.21
CA GLU A 103 -9.74 -11.48 -15.63
C GLU A 103 -8.51 -11.35 -16.51
N ASN A 104 -7.58 -10.45 -16.18
CA ASN A 104 -6.37 -10.16 -16.96
C ASN A 104 -5.09 -10.86 -16.46
N ASN A 105 -5.20 -11.89 -15.69
CA ASN A 105 -4.30 -12.96 -15.20
C ASN A 105 -2.75 -12.78 -15.14
N GLU A 106 -2.08 -11.83 -15.76
CA GLU A 106 -0.62 -11.83 -15.90
C GLU A 106 0.13 -10.65 -15.25
N GLU A 107 -0.44 -9.47 -15.14
CA GLU A 107 0.26 -8.29 -14.60
C GLU A 107 -0.31 -7.78 -13.25
N ALA A 108 -1.55 -8.09 -12.98
CA ALA A 108 -2.28 -7.55 -11.84
C ALA A 108 -1.77 -8.05 -10.47
N GLY A 109 -1.23 -9.25 -10.41
CA GLY A 109 -0.69 -9.82 -9.16
C GLY A 109 0.59 -9.17 -8.65
N GLU A 110 1.30 -8.39 -9.48
CA GLU A 110 2.53 -7.70 -9.06
C GLU A 110 2.26 -6.52 -8.12
N HIS A 111 1.04 -5.97 -8.13
CA HIS A 111 0.69 -4.75 -7.41
C HIS A 111 -0.24 -4.97 -6.21
N TRP A 112 -0.60 -6.23 -5.91
CA TRP A 112 -1.56 -6.54 -4.85
C TRP A 112 -0.96 -7.40 -3.75
N THR A 113 -1.00 -6.88 -2.54
CA THR A 113 -0.71 -7.65 -1.33
C THR A 113 -2.00 -8.28 -0.82
N PRO A 114 -2.04 -9.60 -0.56
CA PRO A 114 -3.23 -10.25 -0.03
C PRO A 114 -3.74 -9.60 1.24
N ARG A 115 -5.05 -9.36 1.32
CA ARG A 115 -5.66 -8.63 2.43
C ARG A 115 -5.38 -9.26 3.79
N ASP A 116 -5.38 -10.59 3.86
CA ASP A 116 -5.07 -11.35 5.08
C ASP A 116 -3.64 -11.08 5.59
N VAL A 117 -2.67 -10.91 4.68
CA VAL A 117 -1.29 -10.52 5.01
C VAL A 117 -1.24 -9.07 5.46
N VAL A 118 -1.94 -8.16 4.76
CA VAL A 118 -1.98 -6.73 5.12
C VAL A 118 -2.61 -6.53 6.50
N GLU A 119 -3.69 -7.23 6.81
CA GLU A 119 -4.33 -7.19 8.13
C GLU A 119 -3.39 -7.67 9.23
N LEU A 120 -2.61 -8.74 8.97
CA LEU A 120 -1.57 -9.18 9.91
C LEU A 120 -0.48 -8.12 10.09
N MET A 121 0.03 -7.55 9.01
CA MET A 121 1.07 -6.50 9.07
C MET A 121 0.59 -5.27 9.86
N ALA A 122 -0.64 -4.82 9.61
CA ALA A 122 -1.25 -3.71 10.36
C ALA A 122 -1.37 -4.03 11.86
N ASP A 123 -1.80 -5.25 12.20
CA ASP A 123 -1.86 -5.70 13.59
C ASP A 123 -0.48 -5.71 14.26
N LEU A 124 0.54 -6.22 13.58
CA LEU A 124 1.91 -6.31 14.09
C LEU A 124 2.54 -4.95 14.43
N ILE A 125 2.13 -3.88 13.77
CA ILE A 125 2.66 -2.54 14.06
C ILE A 125 1.76 -1.70 14.97
N ILE A 126 0.44 -1.94 15.01
CA ILE A 126 -0.50 -1.11 15.76
C ILE A 126 -0.84 -1.72 17.12
N VAL A 127 -1.10 -3.03 17.20
CA VAL A 127 -1.55 -3.68 18.43
C VAL A 127 -0.53 -3.57 19.59
N PRO A 128 0.80 -3.74 19.36
CA PRO A 128 1.79 -3.63 20.43
C PRO A 128 1.82 -2.26 21.13
N VAL A 129 1.41 -1.21 20.44
CA VAL A 129 1.40 0.16 20.96
C VAL A 129 0.00 0.70 21.20
N ALA A 130 -1.01 -0.17 21.11
CA ALA A 130 -2.41 0.23 21.21
C ALA A 130 -2.75 0.97 22.53
N ASP A 131 -2.09 0.64 23.64
CA ASP A 131 -2.29 1.30 24.95
C ASP A 131 -1.62 2.69 25.00
N GLN A 132 -0.69 2.97 24.09
CA GLN A 132 0.01 4.25 23.96
C GLN A 132 -0.69 5.21 22.99
N ILE A 133 -1.72 4.75 22.27
CA ILE A 133 -2.48 5.58 21.34
C ILE A 133 -3.32 6.59 22.12
N MET A 134 -3.12 7.87 21.80
CA MET A 134 -3.78 9.01 22.41
C MET A 134 -4.73 9.69 21.41
N ASP A 135 -5.52 10.64 21.89
CA ASP A 135 -6.30 11.55 21.03
C ASP A 135 -5.33 12.44 20.24
N ALA A 136 -5.07 12.07 19.00
CA ALA A 136 -4.06 12.70 18.15
C ALA A 136 -4.28 12.37 16.67
N THR A 137 -3.52 13.05 15.82
CA THR A 137 -3.37 12.73 14.41
C THR A 137 -2.12 11.88 14.20
N TYR A 138 -2.29 10.75 13.58
CA TYR A 138 -1.21 9.84 13.18
C TYR A 138 -0.98 9.88 11.67
N SER A 139 0.16 9.37 11.24
CA SER A 139 0.53 9.27 9.84
C SER A 139 0.92 7.84 9.48
N CYS A 140 0.45 7.38 8.32
CA CYS A 140 0.82 6.09 7.75
C CYS A 140 1.46 6.30 6.37
N TYR A 141 2.51 5.55 6.05
CA TYR A 141 3.26 5.69 4.81
C TYR A 141 3.52 4.32 4.15
N ASP A 142 3.44 4.32 2.82
CA ASP A 142 3.85 3.21 1.98
C ASP A 142 4.63 3.74 0.77
N GLY A 143 5.93 3.43 0.71
CA GLY A 143 6.83 3.89 -0.35
C GLY A 143 6.71 3.10 -1.66
N ALA A 144 5.90 2.05 -1.72
CA ALA A 144 5.58 1.26 -2.90
C ALA A 144 4.08 0.93 -2.86
N CYS A 145 3.24 1.99 -2.78
CA CYS A 145 1.87 1.86 -2.29
C CYS A 145 0.92 1.13 -3.23
N GLY A 146 1.35 0.88 -4.46
CA GLY A 146 0.48 0.21 -5.41
C GLY A 146 -0.84 0.98 -5.56
N THR A 147 -1.95 0.28 -5.38
CA THR A 147 -3.31 0.86 -5.40
C THR A 147 -3.74 1.48 -4.06
N GLY A 148 -2.88 1.51 -3.06
CA GLY A 148 -3.17 2.10 -1.74
C GLY A 148 -3.87 1.16 -0.75
N GLY A 149 -4.08 -0.11 -1.10
CA GLY A 149 -4.83 -1.06 -0.27
C GLY A 149 -4.21 -1.29 1.12
N MET A 150 -2.88 -1.26 1.25
CA MET A 150 -2.22 -1.39 2.55
C MET A 150 -2.49 -0.18 3.45
N LEU A 151 -2.48 1.01 2.88
CA LEU A 151 -2.75 2.26 3.60
C LEU A 151 -4.18 2.29 4.16
N THR A 152 -5.17 1.91 3.35
CA THR A 152 -6.58 1.92 3.76
C THR A 152 -6.87 0.87 4.84
N VAL A 153 -6.30 -0.33 4.73
CA VAL A 153 -6.43 -1.38 5.76
C VAL A 153 -5.78 -0.94 7.08
N ALA A 154 -4.59 -0.31 7.03
CA ALA A 154 -3.93 0.22 8.23
C ALA A 154 -4.75 1.32 8.89
N GLN A 155 -5.34 2.22 8.09
CA GLN A 155 -6.26 3.26 8.59
C GLN A 155 -7.45 2.65 9.32
N ASP A 156 -8.17 1.74 8.67
CA ASP A 156 -9.33 1.07 9.27
C ASP A 156 -8.96 0.37 10.58
N ARG A 157 -7.79 -0.27 10.62
CA ARG A 157 -7.32 -0.99 11.78
C ARG A 157 -7.02 -0.07 12.95
N LEU A 158 -6.30 1.04 12.71
CA LEU A 158 -5.98 2.04 13.74
C LEU A 158 -7.26 2.69 14.27
N LEU A 159 -8.16 3.14 13.39
CA LEU A 159 -9.42 3.77 13.79
C LEU A 159 -10.30 2.82 14.62
N ASN A 160 -10.37 1.54 14.25
CA ASN A 160 -11.11 0.53 15.00
C ASN A 160 -10.53 0.27 16.41
N ILE A 161 -9.19 0.22 16.51
CA ILE A 161 -8.51 0.04 17.81
C ILE A 161 -8.73 1.27 18.69
N ALA A 162 -8.56 2.48 18.15
CA ALA A 162 -8.78 3.75 18.84
C ALA A 162 -10.23 3.86 19.34
N LYS A 163 -11.20 3.59 18.49
CA LYS A 163 -12.64 3.61 18.85
C LYS A 163 -12.97 2.66 20.01
N ARG A 164 -12.44 1.44 19.99
CA ARG A 164 -12.65 0.46 21.08
C ARG A 164 -12.07 0.94 22.42
N ARG A 165 -11.07 1.81 22.38
CA ARG A 165 -10.42 2.43 23.56
C ARG A 165 -11.00 3.80 23.92
N GLY A 166 -12.04 4.25 23.23
CA GLY A 166 -12.66 5.57 23.46
C GLY A 166 -11.74 6.73 23.09
N LYS A 167 -10.82 6.52 22.13
CA LYS A 167 -9.89 7.54 21.64
C LYS A 167 -10.39 8.19 20.36
N ASN A 168 -10.20 9.49 20.24
CA ASN A 168 -10.48 10.26 19.03
C ASN A 168 -9.19 10.42 18.22
N VAL A 169 -9.06 9.62 17.17
CA VAL A 169 -7.86 9.54 16.33
C VAL A 169 -8.22 9.92 14.90
N SER A 170 -7.40 10.76 14.28
CA SER A 170 -7.35 10.92 12.83
C SER A 170 -6.06 10.33 12.27
N ILE A 171 -6.05 9.99 10.99
CA ILE A 171 -4.87 9.43 10.33
C ILE A 171 -4.73 10.03 8.93
N HIS A 172 -3.53 10.50 8.61
CA HIS A 172 -3.15 10.91 7.27
C HIS A 172 -2.37 9.81 6.58
N LEU A 173 -2.82 9.45 5.39
CA LEU A 173 -2.19 8.46 4.53
C LEU A 173 -1.25 9.15 3.56
N PHE A 174 -0.05 8.57 3.41
CA PHE A 174 0.97 9.02 2.47
C PHE A 174 1.45 7.82 1.66
N GLY A 175 1.66 8.02 0.38
CA GLY A 175 2.14 6.95 -0.48
C GLY A 175 3.05 7.47 -1.59
N GLN A 176 3.75 6.54 -2.23
CA GLN A 176 4.47 6.81 -3.46
C GLN A 176 4.40 5.61 -4.39
N GLU A 177 4.13 5.88 -5.68
CA GLU A 177 4.00 4.85 -6.70
C GLU A 177 4.65 5.30 -8.02
N VAL A 178 5.41 4.42 -8.63
CA VAL A 178 6.16 4.68 -9.86
C VAL A 178 5.34 4.37 -11.13
N GLN A 179 4.42 3.43 -11.05
CA GLN A 179 3.59 3.03 -12.19
C GLN A 179 2.41 4.01 -12.37
N PRO A 180 2.26 4.65 -13.54
CA PRO A 180 1.27 5.72 -13.72
C PRO A 180 -0.17 5.26 -13.52
N GLU A 181 -0.53 4.08 -14.05
CA GLU A 181 -1.89 3.55 -13.90
C GLU A 181 -2.20 3.17 -12.46
N THR A 182 -1.27 2.51 -11.77
CA THR A 182 -1.42 2.10 -10.37
C THR A 182 -1.49 3.30 -9.45
N TYR A 183 -0.64 4.33 -9.69
CA TYR A 183 -0.73 5.63 -9.01
C TYR A 183 -2.10 6.29 -9.18
N ALA A 184 -2.64 6.29 -10.41
CA ALA A 184 -3.94 6.88 -10.69
C ALA A 184 -5.08 6.15 -9.97
N ILE A 185 -5.00 4.82 -9.85
CA ILE A 185 -5.95 4.01 -9.06
C ILE A 185 -5.87 4.41 -7.58
N CYS A 186 -4.66 4.45 -7.01
CA CYS A 186 -4.45 4.86 -5.61
C CYS A 186 -5.02 6.25 -5.35
N LYS A 187 -4.69 7.22 -6.20
CA LYS A 187 -5.17 8.60 -6.08
C LYS A 187 -6.70 8.70 -6.19
N ALA A 188 -7.30 7.93 -7.10
CA ALA A 188 -8.76 7.87 -7.24
C ALA A 188 -9.43 7.28 -5.99
N ASP A 189 -8.88 6.20 -5.42
CA ASP A 189 -9.41 5.59 -4.20
C ASP A 189 -9.33 6.56 -3.01
N MET A 190 -8.21 7.29 -2.85
CA MET A 190 -8.05 8.30 -1.82
C MET A 190 -9.04 9.46 -1.98
N LEU A 191 -9.33 9.90 -3.22
CA LEU A 191 -10.37 10.91 -3.49
C LEU A 191 -11.77 10.42 -3.13
N LEU A 192 -12.07 9.15 -3.40
CA LEU A 192 -13.39 8.58 -3.15
C LEU A 192 -13.65 8.31 -1.66
N LYS A 193 -12.64 7.88 -0.92
CA LYS A 193 -12.73 7.50 0.50
C LYS A 193 -12.48 8.64 1.47
N GLY A 194 -11.65 9.62 1.07
CA GLY A 194 -11.19 10.71 1.92
C GLY A 194 -11.96 12.02 1.71
N ASP A 195 -11.52 13.05 2.44
CA ASP A 195 -12.03 14.43 2.31
C ASP A 195 -11.40 15.20 1.13
N GLY A 196 -10.76 14.49 0.18
CA GLY A 196 -10.10 15.07 -0.99
C GLY A 196 -8.61 15.36 -0.78
N ASP A 197 -8.21 15.83 0.39
CA ASP A 197 -6.83 16.24 0.69
C ASP A 197 -5.84 15.06 0.72
N GLN A 198 -6.31 13.86 1.02
CA GLN A 198 -5.44 12.67 1.10
C GLN A 198 -4.87 12.25 -0.27
N ALA A 199 -5.58 12.56 -1.35
CA ALA A 199 -5.08 12.28 -2.70
C ALA A 199 -3.80 13.06 -3.05
N ASP A 200 -3.61 14.24 -2.45
CA ASP A 200 -2.41 15.07 -2.63
C ASP A 200 -1.19 14.54 -1.86
N HIS A 201 -1.39 13.59 -0.95
CA HIS A 201 -0.34 12.92 -0.22
C HIS A 201 0.26 11.71 -0.98
N ILE A 202 -0.32 11.36 -2.12
CA ILE A 202 0.22 10.29 -2.97
C ILE A 202 1.16 10.90 -4.01
N ALA A 203 2.44 10.58 -3.92
CA ALA A 203 3.47 11.08 -4.82
C ALA A 203 3.65 10.14 -6.03
N TYR A 204 3.81 10.71 -7.21
CA TYR A 204 4.16 9.97 -8.42
C TYR A 204 5.67 9.94 -8.62
N GLY A 205 6.23 8.77 -8.84
CA GLY A 205 7.65 8.59 -9.16
C GLY A 205 8.34 7.55 -8.31
N SER A 206 9.64 7.34 -8.56
CA SER A 206 10.41 6.35 -7.83
C SER A 206 10.78 6.84 -6.43
N THR A 207 10.44 6.06 -5.42
CA THR A 207 10.84 6.27 -4.02
C THR A 207 12.36 6.28 -3.83
N LEU A 208 13.09 5.57 -4.68
CA LEU A 208 14.54 5.47 -4.57
C LEU A 208 15.23 6.71 -5.13
N SER A 209 14.92 7.12 -6.36
CA SER A 209 15.62 8.18 -7.09
C SER A 209 14.91 9.53 -7.10
N ALA A 210 13.63 9.59 -6.67
CA ALA A 210 12.81 10.81 -6.69
C ALA A 210 11.81 10.83 -5.52
N ASP A 211 12.33 10.79 -4.30
CA ASP A 211 11.53 10.69 -3.06
C ASP A 211 10.65 11.93 -2.85
N GLY A 212 9.35 11.81 -3.11
CA GLY A 212 8.35 12.85 -2.90
C GLY A 212 8.04 13.13 -1.43
N ASN A 213 8.53 12.31 -0.50
CA ASN A 213 8.33 12.42 0.94
C ASN A 213 9.63 12.58 1.72
N ALA A 214 10.69 13.13 1.10
CA ALA A 214 12.05 13.18 1.65
C ALA A 214 12.17 13.86 3.02
N THR A 215 11.32 14.85 3.30
CA THR A 215 11.36 15.65 4.56
C THR A 215 10.33 15.21 5.60
N ARG A 216 9.54 14.17 5.29
CA ARG A 216 8.46 13.71 6.16
C ARG A 216 8.90 12.54 7.05
N GLN A 217 8.26 12.44 8.22
CA GLN A 217 8.40 11.32 9.15
C GLN A 217 7.01 10.79 9.50
N PHE A 218 6.92 9.48 9.75
CA PHE A 218 5.66 8.78 9.90
C PHE A 218 5.62 7.92 11.16
N ASP A 219 4.42 7.73 11.73
CA ASP A 219 4.20 6.89 12.91
C ASP A 219 4.19 5.40 12.53
N PHE A 220 3.49 5.07 11.44
CA PHE A 220 3.34 3.70 10.96
C PHE A 220 3.75 3.62 9.49
N MET A 221 4.46 2.57 9.14
CA MET A 221 4.85 2.34 7.75
C MET A 221 4.63 0.87 7.38
N LEU A 222 3.98 0.64 6.26
CA LEU A 222 3.77 -0.68 5.68
C LEU A 222 4.27 -0.64 4.24
N ALA A 223 4.94 -1.69 3.79
CA ALA A 223 5.31 -1.81 2.40
C ALA A 223 5.43 -3.27 1.95
N ASN A 224 5.09 -3.50 0.70
CA ASN A 224 5.46 -4.70 -0.04
C ASN A 224 6.22 -4.27 -1.30
N PRO A 225 7.49 -3.88 -1.16
CA PRO A 225 8.28 -3.36 -2.28
C PRO A 225 8.57 -4.45 -3.32
N PRO A 226 8.93 -4.07 -4.55
CA PRO A 226 9.36 -5.04 -5.53
C PRO A 226 10.67 -5.71 -5.09
N TYR A 227 10.64 -7.02 -4.86
CA TYR A 227 11.82 -7.82 -4.55
C TYR A 227 12.25 -8.67 -5.76
N GLY A 228 13.58 -8.87 -5.89
CA GLY A 228 14.16 -9.53 -7.06
C GLY A 228 14.04 -8.73 -8.36
N LYS A 229 13.71 -7.45 -8.28
CA LYS A 229 13.64 -6.52 -9.42
C LYS A 229 14.86 -5.61 -9.44
N SER A 230 15.36 -5.36 -10.65
CA SER A 230 16.50 -4.47 -10.86
C SER A 230 16.12 -3.01 -10.62
N TRP A 231 16.92 -2.31 -9.82
CA TRP A 231 16.84 -0.86 -9.60
C TRP A 231 17.96 -0.08 -10.31
N LYS A 232 18.54 -0.68 -11.36
CA LYS A 232 19.66 -0.09 -12.13
C LYS A 232 19.34 1.30 -12.67
N THR A 233 18.12 1.50 -13.17
CA THR A 233 17.67 2.81 -13.68
C THR A 233 17.65 3.87 -12.58
N ASP A 234 17.25 3.51 -11.36
CA ASP A 234 17.29 4.43 -10.23
C ASP A 234 18.74 4.74 -9.83
N ALA A 235 19.61 3.72 -9.79
CA ALA A 235 21.04 3.93 -9.53
C ALA A 235 21.68 4.88 -10.55
N GLU A 236 21.35 4.76 -11.84
CA GLU A 236 21.82 5.64 -12.89
C GLU A 236 21.36 7.10 -12.68
N LYS A 237 20.08 7.29 -12.31
CA LYS A 237 19.51 8.61 -11.98
C LYS A 237 20.16 9.25 -10.74
N MET A 238 20.67 8.43 -9.81
CA MET A 238 21.36 8.86 -8.60
C MET A 238 22.88 9.07 -8.79
N GLY A 239 23.37 9.07 -10.02
CA GLY A 239 24.78 9.30 -10.36
C GLY A 239 25.61 8.04 -10.58
N GLY A 240 24.99 6.86 -10.52
CA GLY A 240 25.66 5.56 -10.63
C GLY A 240 25.92 4.92 -9.26
N LYS A 241 25.83 3.59 -9.20
CA LYS A 241 25.89 2.82 -7.93
C LYS A 241 27.04 3.20 -6.99
N LYS A 242 28.21 3.55 -7.55
CA LYS A 242 29.42 3.85 -6.75
C LYS A 242 29.41 5.26 -6.16
N ASP A 243 28.62 6.15 -6.74
CA ASP A 243 28.61 7.58 -6.44
C ASP A 243 27.35 8.04 -5.72
N ILE A 244 26.52 7.09 -5.27
CA ILE A 244 25.29 7.38 -4.50
C ILE A 244 25.69 7.91 -3.12
N LEU A 245 25.41 9.19 -2.88
CA LEU A 245 25.68 9.88 -1.61
C LEU A 245 24.41 10.05 -0.73
N ASP A 246 23.28 9.48 -1.13
CA ASP A 246 22.02 9.59 -0.42
C ASP A 246 22.18 9.07 1.02
N SER A 247 21.87 9.92 2.00
CA SER A 247 22.01 9.63 3.43
C SER A 247 21.08 8.51 3.92
N ARG A 248 20.04 8.19 3.16
CA ARG A 248 19.17 7.02 3.46
C ARG A 248 19.92 5.70 3.33
N PHE A 249 20.93 5.65 2.45
CA PHE A 249 21.65 4.44 2.04
C PHE A 249 23.13 4.44 2.46
N ASN A 250 23.54 5.44 3.21
CA ASN A 250 24.89 5.56 3.74
C ASN A 250 24.83 5.97 5.21
N ALA A 251 25.50 5.24 6.06
CA ALA A 251 25.70 5.57 7.45
C ALA A 251 27.18 5.82 7.74
N TYR A 252 27.50 6.37 8.90
CA TYR A 252 28.87 6.52 9.38
C TYR A 252 29.01 5.80 10.71
N LEU A 253 30.08 5.04 10.85
CA LEU A 253 30.47 4.42 12.10
C LEU A 253 31.07 5.48 13.04
N GLU A 254 31.24 5.14 14.32
CA GLU A 254 31.80 6.04 15.33
C GLU A 254 33.22 6.51 14.98
N ASP A 255 34.01 5.70 14.28
CA ASP A 255 35.34 6.02 13.80
C ASP A 255 35.35 6.90 12.53
N GLY A 256 34.18 7.32 12.04
CA GLY A 256 34.02 8.12 10.82
C GLY A 256 34.05 7.31 9.52
N THR A 257 34.20 6.01 9.58
CA THR A 257 34.15 5.14 8.38
C THR A 257 32.76 5.13 7.78
N GLN A 258 32.66 5.38 6.47
CA GLN A 258 31.37 5.29 5.77
C GLN A 258 30.95 3.84 5.61
N LEU A 259 29.74 3.55 6.06
CA LEU A 259 29.06 2.27 5.88
C LEU A 259 28.07 2.40 4.72
N SER A 260 28.49 2.01 3.52
CA SER A 260 27.60 1.97 2.36
C SER A 260 26.67 0.77 2.45
N MET A 261 25.36 1.03 2.45
CA MET A 261 24.30 0.04 2.52
C MET A 261 23.63 -0.20 1.15
N ILE A 262 24.33 0.14 0.07
CA ILE A 262 23.84 0.06 -1.31
C ILE A 262 23.96 -1.38 -1.81
N PRO A 263 22.85 -2.11 -2.02
CA PRO A 263 22.87 -3.51 -2.42
C PRO A 263 23.24 -3.67 -3.90
N ARG A 264 23.33 -4.93 -4.35
CA ARG A 264 23.45 -5.23 -5.78
C ARG A 264 22.28 -4.63 -6.56
N THR A 265 22.52 -4.20 -7.81
CA THR A 265 21.50 -3.55 -8.64
C THR A 265 20.38 -4.47 -9.11
N SER A 266 20.52 -5.78 -8.94
CA SER A 266 19.50 -6.78 -9.31
C SER A 266 18.37 -6.91 -8.28
N ASP A 267 18.52 -6.35 -7.07
CA ASP A 267 17.50 -6.43 -6.01
C ASP A 267 17.59 -5.21 -5.10
N GLY A 268 16.55 -4.39 -5.11
CA GLY A 268 16.46 -3.13 -4.38
C GLY A 268 15.64 -3.16 -3.10
N GLN A 269 15.09 -4.30 -2.68
CA GLN A 269 14.14 -4.38 -1.56
C GLN A 269 14.68 -3.76 -0.25
N LEU A 270 15.95 -3.95 0.09
CA LEU A 270 16.55 -3.37 1.29
C LEU A 270 16.63 -1.83 1.25
N LEU A 271 16.67 -1.22 0.05
CA LEU A 271 16.62 0.24 -0.07
C LEU A 271 15.26 0.80 0.34
N PHE A 272 14.17 0.09 0.09
CA PHE A 272 12.83 0.48 0.57
C PHE A 272 12.77 0.42 2.10
N LEU A 273 13.31 -0.63 2.71
CA LEU A 273 13.38 -0.73 4.16
C LEU A 273 14.22 0.39 4.78
N LEU A 274 15.39 0.70 4.21
CA LEU A 274 16.23 1.81 4.64
C LEU A 274 15.55 3.17 4.43
N ASN A 275 14.81 3.35 3.34
CA ASN A 275 13.99 4.53 3.12
C ASN A 275 12.95 4.69 4.24
N ASN A 276 12.24 3.63 4.60
CA ASN A 276 11.28 3.66 5.70
C ASN A 276 11.96 3.96 7.03
N VAL A 277 13.11 3.36 7.32
CA VAL A 277 13.91 3.65 8.52
C VAL A 277 14.31 5.12 8.61
N SER A 278 14.71 5.74 7.49
CA SER A 278 15.07 7.16 7.45
C SER A 278 13.91 8.09 7.80
N LYS A 279 12.68 7.62 7.66
CA LYS A 279 11.43 8.36 7.92
C LYS A 279 10.80 8.07 9.29
N MET A 280 11.51 7.37 10.16
CA MET A 280 11.04 7.14 11.53
C MET A 280 11.05 8.43 12.35
N LYS A 281 9.98 8.72 13.09
CA LYS A 281 9.91 9.76 14.11
C LYS A 281 10.81 9.39 15.29
N LYS A 282 11.67 10.29 15.72
CA LYS A 282 12.63 10.06 16.82
C LYS A 282 12.15 10.63 18.14
N ASP A 283 11.46 11.77 18.09
CA ASP A 283 11.16 12.62 19.24
C ASP A 283 9.71 12.47 19.75
N THR A 284 9.06 11.35 19.44
CA THR A 284 7.70 11.05 19.93
C THR A 284 7.74 9.88 20.93
N PRO A 285 6.81 9.83 21.91
CA PRO A 285 6.73 8.72 22.87
C PRO A 285 6.54 7.37 22.18
N LEU A 286 5.71 7.33 21.14
CA LEU A 286 5.42 6.12 20.34
C LEU A 286 6.61 5.71 19.46
N GLY A 287 7.42 6.67 18.99
CA GLY A 287 8.39 6.43 17.92
C GLY A 287 7.69 6.08 16.63
N SER A 288 8.26 5.14 15.89
CA SER A 288 7.70 4.61 14.66
C SER A 288 7.79 3.10 14.58
N ARG A 289 6.89 2.51 13.81
CA ARG A 289 6.85 1.07 13.55
C ARG A 289 6.73 0.79 12.06
N ILE A 290 7.46 -0.21 11.59
CA ILE A 290 7.50 -0.62 10.18
C ILE A 290 7.12 -2.10 10.11
N ALA A 291 6.30 -2.46 9.12
CA ALA A 291 6.12 -3.83 8.64
C ALA A 291 6.40 -3.86 7.13
N GLU A 292 7.39 -4.62 6.71
CA GLU A 292 7.77 -4.70 5.30
C GLU A 292 7.95 -6.15 4.86
N VAL A 293 7.39 -6.50 3.69
CA VAL A 293 7.50 -7.84 3.11
C VAL A 293 8.76 -7.94 2.25
N HIS A 294 9.54 -8.99 2.48
CA HIS A 294 10.73 -9.29 1.71
C HIS A 294 10.75 -10.76 1.27
N ASN A 295 11.52 -11.06 0.22
CA ASN A 295 11.93 -12.43 -0.06
C ASN A 295 13.18 -12.80 0.77
N GLY A 296 13.60 -14.07 0.70
CA GLY A 296 14.74 -14.59 1.48
C GLY A 296 16.08 -13.91 1.17
N SER A 297 16.23 -13.24 0.00
CA SER A 297 17.52 -12.60 -0.34
C SER A 297 17.89 -11.48 0.61
N SER A 298 16.91 -10.80 1.21
CA SER A 298 17.17 -9.76 2.21
C SER A 298 17.86 -10.29 3.47
N ILE A 299 17.65 -11.57 3.79
CA ILE A 299 18.22 -12.23 4.97
C ILE A 299 19.58 -12.87 4.64
N PHE A 300 19.69 -13.57 3.51
CA PHE A 300 20.79 -14.50 3.23
C PHE A 300 21.83 -13.96 2.24
N THR A 301 21.49 -12.95 1.42
CA THR A 301 22.40 -12.48 0.36
C THR A 301 23.37 -11.43 0.86
N GLY A 302 24.55 -11.44 0.25
CA GLY A 302 25.62 -10.47 0.46
C GLY A 302 26.68 -10.95 1.45
N ASP A 303 27.93 -10.97 0.98
CA ASP A 303 29.10 -11.28 1.82
C ASP A 303 29.37 -10.14 2.82
N ALA A 304 30.16 -10.43 3.84
CA ALA A 304 30.56 -9.43 4.83
C ALA A 304 31.15 -8.17 4.15
N GLY A 305 30.65 -7.01 4.51
CA GLY A 305 31.03 -5.73 3.92
C GLY A 305 30.32 -5.35 2.61
N SER A 306 29.46 -6.23 2.06
CA SER A 306 28.57 -5.86 0.96
C SER A 306 27.42 -4.94 1.44
N GLY A 307 26.76 -4.25 0.50
CA GLY A 307 25.66 -3.34 0.84
C GLY A 307 24.54 -4.03 1.59
N GLU A 308 24.16 -5.24 1.20
CA GLU A 308 23.14 -6.05 1.89
C GLU A 308 23.56 -6.41 3.33
N SER A 309 24.81 -6.85 3.51
CA SER A 309 25.36 -7.16 4.83
C SER A 309 25.44 -5.91 5.71
N ASN A 310 25.86 -4.80 5.13
CA ASN A 310 25.95 -3.52 5.84
C ASN A 310 24.57 -2.98 6.24
N ALA A 311 23.56 -3.14 5.38
CA ALA A 311 22.19 -2.77 5.71
C ALA A 311 21.68 -3.57 6.92
N ARG A 312 21.85 -4.91 6.91
CA ARG A 312 21.49 -5.75 8.07
C ARG A 312 22.26 -5.36 9.33
N ARG A 313 23.57 -5.16 9.21
CA ARG A 313 24.42 -4.69 10.31
C ARG A 313 23.87 -3.40 10.91
N TYR A 314 23.59 -2.39 10.08
CA TYR A 314 23.03 -1.12 10.53
C TYR A 314 21.70 -1.30 11.28
N LEU A 315 20.77 -2.10 10.75
CA LEU A 315 19.47 -2.34 11.35
C LEU A 315 19.59 -3.07 12.71
N ILE A 316 20.52 -4.03 12.82
CA ILE A 316 20.71 -4.83 14.04
C ILE A 316 21.48 -4.04 15.11
N GLU A 317 22.60 -3.38 14.76
CA GLU A 317 23.43 -2.61 15.70
C GLU A 317 22.67 -1.39 16.26
N ASN A 318 21.73 -0.81 15.49
CA ASN A 318 20.86 0.25 15.99
C ASN A 318 19.60 -0.29 16.71
N ASP A 319 19.52 -1.57 16.97
CA ASP A 319 18.42 -2.26 17.67
C ASP A 319 17.02 -1.96 17.08
N LEU A 320 16.94 -1.84 15.75
CA LEU A 320 15.69 -1.50 15.07
C LEU A 320 14.81 -2.73 14.76
N VAL A 321 15.42 -3.90 14.48
CA VAL A 321 14.68 -5.10 14.11
C VAL A 321 14.04 -5.72 15.35
N GLU A 322 12.72 -5.78 15.38
CA GLU A 322 11.95 -6.36 16.49
C GLU A 322 11.62 -7.84 16.25
N ALA A 323 11.19 -8.16 15.03
CA ALA A 323 10.93 -9.55 14.61
C ALA A 323 11.08 -9.74 13.12
N ILE A 324 11.28 -11.00 12.72
CA ILE A 324 11.17 -11.48 11.34
C ILE A 324 10.23 -12.69 11.35
N ILE A 325 9.19 -12.65 10.53
CA ILE A 325 8.16 -13.69 10.47
C ILE A 325 8.22 -14.37 9.09
N ALA A 326 8.54 -15.65 9.06
CA ALA A 326 8.52 -16.47 7.83
C ALA A 326 7.07 -16.81 7.48
N LEU A 327 6.67 -16.51 6.23
CA LEU A 327 5.32 -16.77 5.71
C LEU A 327 5.28 -18.07 4.91
N PRO A 328 4.09 -18.70 4.78
CA PRO A 328 3.89 -19.84 3.90
C PRO A 328 4.27 -19.52 2.44
N GLU A 329 4.79 -20.52 1.74
CA GLU A 329 4.89 -20.45 0.27
C GLU A 329 3.51 -20.30 -0.36
N ASN A 330 3.47 -19.73 -1.55
CA ASN A 330 2.25 -19.46 -2.31
C ASN A 330 1.22 -18.60 -1.55
N MET A 331 1.69 -17.70 -0.70
CA MET A 331 0.86 -16.75 0.05
C MET A 331 0.47 -15.54 -0.80
N PHE A 332 1.26 -15.21 -1.86
CA PHE A 332 1.06 -14.06 -2.74
C PHE A 332 0.56 -14.47 -4.12
N TYR A 333 -0.12 -13.55 -4.82
CA TYR A 333 -0.75 -13.84 -6.12
C TYR A 333 0.25 -14.10 -7.25
N ASN A 334 1.41 -13.44 -7.22
CA ASN A 334 2.40 -13.41 -8.30
C ASN A 334 3.62 -14.30 -8.05
N THR A 335 3.81 -14.80 -6.84
CA THR A 335 5.00 -15.58 -6.48
C THR A 335 4.67 -16.78 -5.59
N GLY A 336 5.39 -17.88 -5.82
CA GLY A 336 5.33 -19.08 -4.96
C GLY A 336 6.46 -19.17 -3.95
N ILE A 337 7.41 -18.20 -3.95
CA ILE A 337 8.57 -18.25 -3.07
C ILE A 337 8.20 -17.93 -1.62
N GLY A 338 9.02 -18.40 -0.68
CA GLY A 338 8.93 -18.02 0.72
C GLY A 338 9.24 -16.53 0.90
N THR A 339 8.41 -15.87 1.68
CA THR A 339 8.51 -14.45 1.99
C THR A 339 8.56 -14.25 3.50
N PHE A 340 9.01 -13.07 3.91
CA PHE A 340 9.21 -12.72 5.31
C PHE A 340 8.66 -11.33 5.59
N ILE A 341 7.98 -11.16 6.72
CA ILE A 341 7.63 -9.84 7.23
C ILE A 341 8.72 -9.39 8.20
N TRP A 342 9.35 -8.26 7.90
CA TRP A 342 10.26 -7.56 8.79
C TRP A 342 9.47 -6.57 9.64
N ILE A 343 9.61 -6.68 10.96
CA ILE A 343 9.00 -5.75 11.93
C ILE A 343 10.11 -4.95 12.58
N LEU A 344 10.05 -3.63 12.42
CA LEU A 344 11.00 -2.70 12.99
C LEU A 344 10.30 -1.71 13.92
N SER A 345 11.02 -1.30 14.95
CA SER A 345 10.62 -0.24 15.88
C SER A 345 11.87 0.51 16.39
N ASN A 346 11.80 1.83 16.46
CA ASN A 346 12.83 2.62 17.14
C ASN A 346 12.47 2.94 18.60
N LYS A 347 11.37 2.34 19.11
CA LYS A 347 10.92 2.42 20.52
C LYS A 347 10.47 1.03 20.98
N LYS A 348 11.41 0.07 20.98
CA LYS A 348 11.14 -1.28 21.48
C LYS A 348 10.75 -1.28 22.96
N GLU A 349 9.86 -2.16 23.36
CA GLU A 349 9.61 -2.48 24.76
C GLU A 349 10.91 -2.94 25.44
N GLU A 350 11.06 -2.68 26.73
CA GLU A 350 12.29 -2.99 27.49
C GLU A 350 12.72 -4.46 27.36
N ARG A 351 11.75 -5.39 27.40
CA ARG A 351 12.01 -6.83 27.24
C ARG A 351 12.49 -7.24 25.84
N ARG A 352 12.29 -6.38 24.82
CA ARG A 352 12.68 -6.61 23.42
C ARG A 352 13.98 -5.96 23.03
N LYS A 353 14.53 -5.07 23.88
CA LYS A 353 15.80 -4.38 23.59
C LYS A 353 16.95 -5.38 23.48
N GLY A 354 17.79 -5.19 22.46
CA GLY A 354 18.92 -6.07 22.15
C GLY A 354 18.55 -7.47 21.69
N LYS A 355 17.27 -7.70 21.33
CA LYS A 355 16.76 -9.01 20.91
C LYS A 355 15.99 -8.90 19.60
N ILE A 356 15.97 -10.00 18.86
CA ILE A 356 15.18 -10.17 17.63
C ILE A 356 14.42 -11.49 17.78
N GLN A 357 13.10 -11.42 17.55
CA GLN A 357 12.25 -12.62 17.54
C GLN A 357 12.13 -13.16 16.11
N LEU A 358 12.45 -14.43 15.91
CA LEU A 358 12.25 -15.15 14.66
C LEU A 358 11.01 -16.04 14.79
N ILE A 359 10.00 -15.84 13.94
CA ILE A 359 8.75 -16.59 13.98
C ILE A 359 8.61 -17.39 12.70
N ASP A 360 8.44 -18.69 12.83
CA ASP A 360 8.14 -19.60 11.70
C ASP A 360 6.62 -19.82 11.60
N ALA A 361 5.98 -19.05 10.71
CA ALA A 361 4.56 -19.21 10.39
C ALA A 361 4.32 -20.03 9.11
N THR A 362 5.35 -20.69 8.56
CA THR A 362 5.26 -21.38 7.25
C THR A 362 4.21 -22.50 7.21
N ALA A 363 3.96 -23.15 8.35
CA ALA A 363 2.93 -24.17 8.51
C ALA A 363 1.55 -23.61 8.93
N MET A 364 1.47 -22.35 9.33
CA MET A 364 0.25 -21.69 9.84
C MET A 364 -0.60 -21.17 8.67
N LYS A 365 -1.30 -22.05 7.98
CA LYS A 365 -2.10 -21.67 6.80
C LYS A 365 -3.37 -22.48 6.66
N SER A 366 -4.37 -21.88 6.01
CA SER A 366 -5.58 -22.55 5.53
C SER A 366 -5.56 -22.61 4.00
N PRO A 367 -5.88 -23.76 3.38
CA PRO A 367 -5.91 -23.85 1.93
C PRO A 367 -7.11 -23.09 1.36
N LEU A 368 -6.90 -22.41 0.24
CA LEU A 368 -7.99 -21.81 -0.53
C LEU A 368 -8.80 -22.87 -1.28
N ARG A 369 -10.10 -22.67 -1.43
CA ARG A 369 -10.96 -23.56 -2.25
C ARG A 369 -10.59 -23.50 -3.74
N LYS A 370 -10.10 -22.36 -4.21
CA LYS A 370 -9.66 -22.11 -5.58
C LYS A 370 -8.43 -21.22 -5.54
N ASN A 371 -7.41 -21.59 -6.29
CA ASN A 371 -6.20 -20.78 -6.38
C ASN A 371 -6.50 -19.42 -7.05
N MET A 372 -5.83 -18.38 -6.58
CA MET A 372 -5.88 -17.03 -7.14
C MET A 372 -4.46 -16.68 -7.64
N GLY A 373 -4.20 -16.89 -8.92
CA GLY A 373 -2.84 -16.87 -9.45
C GLY A 373 -2.01 -17.98 -8.78
N LYS A 374 -0.86 -17.64 -8.21
CA LYS A 374 -0.04 -18.59 -7.43
C LYS A 374 -0.49 -18.74 -5.98
N LYS A 375 -1.32 -17.83 -5.46
CA LYS A 375 -1.84 -17.92 -4.10
C LYS A 375 -2.77 -19.11 -3.96
N ASN A 376 -2.45 -20.05 -3.04
CA ASN A 376 -3.22 -21.25 -2.76
C ASN A 376 -3.61 -21.40 -1.28
N CYS A 377 -3.19 -20.48 -0.43
CA CYS A 377 -3.48 -20.47 0.99
C CYS A 377 -3.73 -19.06 1.53
N GLU A 378 -4.28 -18.99 2.73
CA GLU A 378 -4.61 -17.73 3.41
C GLU A 378 -4.37 -17.83 4.92
N PHE A 379 -4.26 -16.67 5.56
CA PHE A 379 -4.35 -16.52 7.00
C PHE A 379 -5.79 -16.24 7.42
N THR A 380 -6.45 -17.23 8.01
CA THR A 380 -7.75 -17.00 8.65
C THR A 380 -7.61 -16.02 9.83
N PRO A 381 -8.71 -15.40 10.31
CA PRO A 381 -8.66 -14.57 11.51
C PRO A 381 -8.04 -15.26 12.73
N ASP A 382 -8.25 -16.55 12.91
CA ASP A 382 -7.71 -17.30 14.04
C ASP A 382 -6.20 -17.57 13.88
N ILE A 383 -5.73 -17.86 12.68
CA ILE A 383 -4.29 -17.97 12.39
C ILE A 383 -3.59 -16.64 12.66
N ARG A 384 -4.17 -15.51 12.21
CA ARG A 384 -3.60 -14.19 12.49
C ARG A 384 -3.53 -13.89 13.99
N LYS A 385 -4.56 -14.22 14.74
CA LYS A 385 -4.56 -14.08 16.21
C LYS A 385 -3.46 -14.91 16.85
N GLU A 386 -3.24 -16.12 16.36
CA GLU A 386 -2.20 -17.00 16.91
C GLU A 386 -0.79 -16.45 16.60
N ILE A 387 -0.52 -15.99 15.37
CA ILE A 387 0.75 -15.33 15.04
C ILE A 387 0.95 -14.09 15.91
N MET A 388 -0.10 -13.28 16.09
CA MET A 388 -0.07 -12.11 16.96
C MET A 388 0.21 -12.49 18.42
N ARG A 389 -0.39 -13.56 18.93
CA ARG A 389 -0.13 -14.06 20.28
C ARG A 389 1.34 -14.44 20.45
N ILE A 390 1.89 -15.25 19.52
CA ILE A 390 3.30 -15.67 19.54
C ILE A 390 4.21 -14.43 19.54
N PHE A 391 3.91 -13.45 18.69
CA PHE A 391 4.67 -12.21 18.62
C PHE A 391 4.61 -11.41 19.93
N LEU A 392 3.41 -11.25 20.52
CA LEU A 392 3.22 -10.47 21.73
C LEU A 392 3.78 -11.16 22.98
N ASP A 393 3.62 -12.46 23.10
CA ASP A 393 4.13 -13.23 24.26
C ASP A 393 5.66 -13.22 24.32
N MET A 394 6.32 -13.22 23.16
CA MET A 394 7.79 -13.21 23.03
C MET A 394 8.43 -14.36 23.83
N GLU A 395 7.88 -15.55 23.66
CA GLU A 395 8.37 -16.77 24.29
C GLU A 395 9.06 -17.68 23.28
N GLU A 396 10.08 -18.42 23.72
CA GLU A 396 10.70 -19.45 22.91
C GLU A 396 9.80 -20.68 22.78
N SER A 397 9.68 -21.19 21.56
CA SER A 397 8.92 -22.38 21.25
C SER A 397 9.50 -23.08 20.00
N GLU A 398 8.81 -24.09 19.49
CA GLU A 398 9.20 -24.71 18.22
C GLU A 398 9.15 -23.73 17.03
N VAL A 399 8.21 -22.77 17.08
CA VAL A 399 7.95 -21.78 16.01
C VAL A 399 8.44 -20.36 16.36
N SER A 400 9.03 -20.14 17.52
CA SER A 400 9.54 -18.82 17.94
C SER A 400 10.91 -18.97 18.59
N LYS A 401 11.90 -18.19 18.12
CA LYS A 401 13.26 -18.09 18.68
C LYS A 401 13.62 -16.65 18.94
N ILE A 402 14.38 -16.42 20.02
CA ILE A 402 14.77 -15.09 20.47
C ILE A 402 16.29 -14.98 20.51
#